data_88b1ab9cf02da10178878eec93f8c0ca
#
_entry.id   88b1ab9cf02da10178878eec93f8c0ca
#
_cell.length_a   1.000
_cell.length_b   1.000
_cell.length_c   1.000
_cell.angle_alpha   90.00
_cell.angle_beta   90.00
_cell.angle_gamma   90.00
#
_symmetry.space_group_name_H-M   'P 1'
#
loop_
_entity.id
_entity.type
_entity.pdbx_description
1 polymer ?
#
loop_
_entity_poly.entity_id
_entity_poly.type
_entity_poly.pdbx_seq_one_letter_code
_entity_poly.pdbx_strand_id
1 'polypeptide(L)' 'MSDEKKYDRSLLWFSVLTVVVTVGLVLLVSNVLNG' A
#
# COMPACT_ATOMS: atom_id res chain seq x y z
N MET A 1 -3.67 -24.60 1.18
CA MET A 1 -3.58 -24.04 1.65
C MET A 1 -4.34 -23.81 2.77
N SER A 2 -4.51 -24.41 3.43
CA SER A 2 -5.29 -24.24 4.42
C SER A 2 -4.75 -23.38 5.44
N ASP A 3 -3.58 -23.19 5.45
CA ASP A 3 -3.06 -22.42 6.37
C ASP A 3 -3.25 -21.09 6.18
N GLU A 4 -3.78 -20.78 5.23
CA GLU A 4 -3.96 -19.47 4.97
C GLU A 4 -4.64 -18.89 6.10
N LYS A 5 -5.36 -19.54 6.82
CA LYS A 5 -6.03 -18.95 7.78
C LYS A 5 -5.10 -18.37 8.77
N LYS A 6 -3.91 -18.59 8.73
CA LYS A 6 -3.08 -18.03 9.59
C LYS A 6 -2.73 -16.67 9.14
N TYR A 7 -3.38 -16.01 8.22
CA TYR A 7 -3.15 -14.72 7.77
C TYR A 7 -2.94 -13.83 8.90
N ASP A 8 -1.98 -13.04 8.97
CA ASP A 8 -1.73 -12.07 9.97
C ASP A 8 -2.37 -10.81 9.56
N ARG A 9 -3.25 -10.24 10.31
CA ARG A 9 -3.84 -9.00 9.95
C ARG A 9 -2.78 -7.94 9.81
N SER A 10 -1.74 -7.99 10.57
CA SER A 10 -0.67 -7.02 10.49
C SER A 10 -0.08 -6.97 9.09
N LEU A 11 0.11 -8.13 8.50
CA LEU A 11 0.68 -8.18 7.17
C LEU A 11 -0.26 -7.53 6.17
N LEU A 12 -1.55 -7.75 6.33
CA LEU A 12 -2.52 -7.16 5.43
C LEU A 12 -2.47 -5.64 5.56
N TRP A 13 -2.45 -5.14 6.77
CA TRP A 13 -2.41 -3.71 6.99
C TRP A 13 -1.15 -3.10 6.42
N PHE A 14 -0.03 -3.79 6.60
CA PHE A 14 1.22 -3.30 6.08
C PHE A 14 1.14 -3.18 4.56
N SER A 15 0.58 -4.16 3.91
CA SER A 15 0.48 -4.14 2.46
C SER A 15 -0.39 -2.97 2.02
N VAL A 16 -1.51 -2.77 2.66
CA VAL A 16 -2.40 -1.70 2.29
C VAL A 16 -1.72 -0.35 2.51
N LEU A 17 -1.01 -0.22 3.62
CA LEU A 17 -0.33 1.03 3.91
C LEU A 17 0.71 1.32 2.85
N THR A 18 1.48 0.32 2.47
CA THR A 18 2.52 0.50 1.48
C THR A 18 1.93 0.97 0.16
N VAL A 19 0.83 0.35 -0.24
CA VAL A 19 0.21 0.70 -1.50
C VAL A 19 -0.30 2.14 -1.45
N VAL A 20 -0.95 2.49 -0.35
CA VAL A 20 -1.52 3.82 -0.22
C VAL A 20 -0.41 4.88 -0.24
N VAL A 21 0.67 4.61 0.46
CA VAL A 21 1.77 5.57 0.52
C VAL A 21 2.42 5.71 -0.85
N THR A 22 2.61 4.59 -1.53
CA THR A 22 3.24 4.62 -2.84
C THR A 22 2.38 5.41 -3.82
N VAL A 23 1.10 5.12 -3.86
CA VAL A 23 0.21 5.82 -4.78
C VAL A 23 0.17 7.31 -4.43
N GLY A 24 0.12 7.62 -3.15
CA GLY A 24 0.09 9.01 -2.72
C GLY A 24 1.34 9.75 -3.16
N LEU A 25 2.49 9.10 -3.01
CA LEU A 25 3.73 9.74 -3.38
C LEU A 25 3.78 9.99 -4.88
N VAL A 26 3.38 9.00 -5.67
CA VAL A 26 3.41 9.13 -7.11
C VAL A 26 2.48 10.27 -7.54
N LEU A 27 1.30 10.35 -6.92
CA LEU A 27 0.37 11.39 -7.28
C LEU A 27 0.93 12.77 -6.89
N LEU A 28 1.58 12.84 -5.76
CA LEU A 28 2.13 14.10 -5.31
C LEU A 28 3.21 14.57 -6.26
N VAL A 29 4.12 13.70 -6.60
CA VAL A 29 5.21 14.06 -7.50
C VAL A 29 4.64 14.43 -8.86
N SER A 30 3.66 13.69 -9.34
CA SER A 30 3.06 13.98 -10.63
C SER A 30 2.39 15.36 -10.60
N ASN A 31 1.76 15.67 -9.49
CA ASN A 31 1.11 16.95 -9.38
C ASN A 31 2.11 18.09 -9.40
N VAL A 32 3.22 17.89 -8.73
CA VAL A 32 4.24 18.93 -8.68
C VAL A 32 4.86 19.13 -10.06
N LEU A 33 5.12 18.01 -10.75
CA LEU A 33 5.71 18.11 -12.07
C LEU A 33 4.75 18.72 -13.06
N ASN A 34 3.48 18.37 -12.92
CA ASN A 34 2.50 18.90 -13.87
C ASN A 34 2.13 20.31 -13.54
N GLY A 35 2.18 20.62 -12.32
CA GLY A 35 1.67 21.82 -12.00
C GLY A 35 2.39 22.90 -11.83
#